data_794270da7348c877c112f0735c3bbf11
#
_entry.id   794270da7348c877c112f0735c3bbf11
#
_cell.length_a   1.000
_cell.length_b   1.000
_cell.length_c   1.000
_cell.angle_alpha   90.00
_cell.angle_beta   90.00
_cell.angle_gamma   90.00
#
_symmetry.space_group_name_H-M   'P 1'
#
loop_
_entity.id
_entity.type
_entity.pdbx_description
1 polymer ?
#
loop_
_entity_poly.entity_id
_entity_poly.type
_entity_poly.pdbx_seq_one_letter_code
_entity_poly.pdbx_strand_id
1 'polypeptide(L)'
;MISRSAVQRIALAVSLTACWPALCSAQRAPAGADPKINERFYDPKLEECAPRFEGESREIYARRSDIVAAAGAKAGMTVADVGAGTGFMAMLFAKQVGPNGRVIAADISKPFVAAIAERAKKEGVANLTTVVGTQTETGLPADSADIVFTSDVYHHFEQVAATLASIKRALKPGGRFIVVDFERIPGVSPQNTLDHVRAGKETVIEEVLAAGFRLREEIKSLNLKTNYYLIFERL
;
A
#
# COMPACT_ATOMS: atom_id res chain seq x y z
N MET A 1 -50.18 -49.63 57.86
CA MET A 1 -49.66 -50.19 56.62
C MET A 1 -48.88 -49.09 55.92
N ILE A 2 -47.68 -49.23 55.86
CA ILE A 2 -46.42 -48.69 55.34
C ILE A 2 -46.52 -47.49 54.48
N SER A 3 -46.05 -46.37 55.06
CA SER A 3 -45.70 -45.10 54.41
C SER A 3 -44.31 -45.21 53.72
N ARG A 4 -44.20 -44.85 52.44
CA ARG A 4 -42.88 -44.67 51.80
C ARG A 4 -42.61 -43.19 51.63
N SER A 5 -41.62 -42.70 52.39
CA SER A 5 -41.08 -41.37 52.30
C SER A 5 -40.28 -41.16 51.04
N ALA A 6 -40.59 -40.10 50.30
CA ALA A 6 -39.83 -39.64 49.15
C ALA A 6 -38.63 -38.82 49.60
N VAL A 7 -37.43 -39.25 49.25
CA VAL A 7 -36.20 -38.50 49.46
C VAL A 7 -35.98 -37.59 48.24
N GLN A 8 -36.14 -36.28 48.44
CA GLN A 8 -35.80 -35.27 47.43
C GLN A 8 -34.27 -35.07 47.40
N ARG A 9 -33.67 -35.40 46.28
CA ARG A 9 -32.26 -35.06 46.02
C ARG A 9 -32.22 -33.66 45.39
N ILE A 10 -31.67 -32.73 46.13
CA ILE A 10 -31.35 -31.38 45.65
C ILE A 10 -30.01 -31.49 44.88
N ALA A 11 -30.06 -31.34 43.54
CA ALA A 11 -28.86 -31.20 42.72
C ALA A 11 -28.43 -29.73 42.70
N LEU A 12 -27.31 -29.47 43.35
CA LEU A 12 -26.67 -28.14 43.33
C LEU A 12 -25.90 -28.02 42.01
N ALA A 13 -26.43 -27.29 41.06
CA ALA A 13 -25.70 -26.97 39.82
C ALA A 13 -24.76 -25.80 40.10
N VAL A 14 -23.46 -26.07 40.22
CA VAL A 14 -22.41 -25.06 40.27
C VAL A 14 -22.08 -24.67 38.84
N SER A 15 -22.58 -23.51 38.39
CA SER A 15 -22.20 -22.92 37.13
C SER A 15 -20.84 -22.18 37.29
N LEU A 16 -19.79 -22.84 36.83
CA LEU A 16 -18.47 -22.22 36.64
C LEU A 16 -18.54 -21.31 35.42
N THR A 17 -18.81 -20.02 35.63
CA THR A 17 -18.55 -18.98 34.64
C THR A 17 -17.05 -18.79 34.54
N ALA A 18 -16.42 -19.43 33.54
CA ALA A 18 -15.05 -19.16 33.16
C ALA A 18 -14.99 -17.72 32.58
N CYS A 19 -14.58 -16.77 33.42
CA CYS A 19 -14.22 -15.44 32.98
C CYS A 19 -12.90 -15.55 32.22
N TRP A 20 -12.97 -15.66 30.89
CA TRP A 20 -11.79 -15.57 30.02
C TRP A 20 -11.32 -14.11 30.05
N PRO A 21 -10.11 -13.80 30.53
CA PRO A 21 -9.60 -12.44 30.37
C PRO A 21 -9.44 -12.21 28.88
N ALA A 22 -10.25 -11.30 28.33
CA ALA A 22 -9.99 -10.72 27.02
C ALA A 22 -8.62 -10.03 27.13
N LEU A 23 -7.56 -10.70 26.67
CA LEU A 23 -6.28 -10.08 26.39
C LEU A 23 -6.54 -9.06 25.28
N CYS A 24 -6.89 -7.82 25.74
CA CYS A 24 -6.81 -6.65 24.90
C CYS A 24 -5.31 -6.42 24.64
N SER A 25 -4.76 -7.11 23.66
CA SER A 25 -3.45 -6.77 23.11
C SER A 25 -3.66 -5.38 22.52
N ALA A 26 -3.22 -4.35 23.26
CA ALA A 26 -3.05 -3.03 22.71
C ALA A 26 -2.16 -3.21 21.46
N GLN A 27 -2.79 -3.22 20.28
CA GLN A 27 -2.07 -3.30 19.02
C GLN A 27 -1.15 -2.09 19.00
N ARG A 28 0.13 -2.35 19.17
CA ARG A 28 1.16 -1.33 19.06
C ARG A 28 1.01 -0.73 17.66
N ALA A 29 0.89 0.59 17.56
CA ALA A 29 0.85 1.27 16.28
C ALA A 29 2.01 0.76 15.39
N PRO A 30 1.77 0.51 14.10
CA PRO A 30 2.79 0.03 13.20
C PRO A 30 4.04 0.90 13.28
N ALA A 31 5.20 0.29 13.46
CA ALA A 31 6.47 1.01 13.43
C ALA A 31 6.71 1.48 11.99
N GLY A 32 6.70 2.80 11.77
CA GLY A 32 7.02 3.40 10.48
C GLY A 32 8.50 3.22 10.10
N ALA A 33 8.85 3.66 8.91
CA ALA A 33 10.24 3.72 8.47
C ALA A 33 11.06 4.71 9.31
N ASP A 34 12.35 4.43 9.48
CA ASP A 34 13.28 5.43 10.01
C ASP A 34 13.31 6.63 9.03
N PRO A 35 13.09 7.87 9.51
CA PRO A 35 13.13 9.05 8.65
C PRO A 35 14.38 9.18 7.79
N LYS A 36 15.52 8.67 8.26
CA LYS A 36 16.80 8.68 7.52
C LYS A 36 16.73 7.98 6.16
N ILE A 37 15.83 7.00 6.01
CA ILE A 37 15.67 6.31 4.72
C ILE A 37 15.19 7.27 3.63
N ASN A 38 14.47 8.33 4.01
CA ASN A 38 13.85 9.31 3.12
C ASN A 38 14.71 10.57 2.90
N GLU A 39 15.72 10.83 3.73
CA GLU A 39 16.52 12.08 3.66
C GLU A 39 17.00 12.39 2.24
N ARG A 40 17.52 11.38 1.53
CA ARG A 40 18.03 11.52 0.15
C ARG A 40 16.95 11.85 -0.89
N PHE A 41 15.67 11.71 -0.56
CA PHE A 41 14.55 11.96 -1.49
C PHE A 41 13.92 13.34 -1.31
N TYR A 42 14.25 14.07 -0.24
CA TYR A 42 13.78 15.44 -0.08
C TYR A 42 14.45 16.43 -1.07
N ASP A 43 15.73 16.19 -1.37
CA ASP A 43 16.48 16.93 -2.39
C ASP A 43 17.29 15.98 -3.27
N PRO A 44 16.64 15.18 -4.12
CA PRO A 44 17.28 14.15 -4.91
C PRO A 44 18.04 14.76 -6.09
N LYS A 45 19.18 14.15 -6.44
CA LYS A 45 19.85 14.38 -7.69
C LYS A 45 19.10 13.65 -8.80
N LEU A 46 18.24 14.36 -9.53
CA LEU A 46 17.31 13.78 -10.50
C LEU A 46 18.02 12.97 -11.59
N GLU A 47 19.20 13.44 -12.03
CA GLU A 47 20.03 12.74 -13.03
C GLU A 47 20.56 11.37 -12.57
N GLU A 48 20.69 11.17 -11.25
CA GLU A 48 21.10 9.89 -10.68
C GLU A 48 19.89 8.96 -10.44
N CYS A 49 18.69 9.53 -10.26
CA CYS A 49 17.49 8.78 -9.92
C CYS A 49 16.90 8.02 -11.12
N ALA A 50 16.85 8.63 -12.30
CA ALA A 50 16.26 7.97 -13.46
C ALA A 50 17.02 6.69 -13.85
N PRO A 51 18.35 6.66 -14.00
CA PRO A 51 19.08 5.41 -14.27
C PRO A 51 18.90 4.35 -13.19
N ARG A 52 18.73 4.79 -11.93
CA ARG A 52 18.53 3.89 -10.80
C ARG A 52 17.12 3.30 -10.75
N PHE A 53 16.09 4.09 -11.08
CA PHE A 53 14.69 3.66 -10.97
C PHE A 53 14.17 3.03 -12.26
N GLU A 54 14.69 3.45 -13.41
CA GLU A 54 14.26 3.03 -14.75
C GLU A 54 15.30 2.10 -15.40
N GLY A 55 16.02 1.30 -14.61
CA GLY A 55 16.96 0.28 -15.11
C GLY A 55 16.31 -1.09 -15.27
N GLU A 56 16.59 -1.78 -16.39
CA GLU A 56 16.06 -3.13 -16.68
C GLU A 56 16.51 -4.21 -15.67
N SER A 57 17.55 -3.95 -14.86
CA SER A 57 17.95 -4.81 -13.74
C SER A 57 16.99 -4.77 -12.56
N ARG A 58 16.12 -3.76 -12.51
CA ARG A 58 15.11 -3.61 -11.46
C ARG A 58 13.80 -4.27 -11.89
N GLU A 59 13.32 -5.25 -11.13
CA GLU A 59 12.15 -6.04 -11.52
C GLU A 59 10.91 -5.20 -11.81
N ILE A 60 10.64 -4.18 -10.96
CA ILE A 60 9.51 -3.26 -11.15
C ILE A 60 9.58 -2.57 -12.52
N TYR A 61 10.77 -2.15 -12.97
CA TYR A 61 10.93 -1.51 -14.26
C TYR A 61 10.88 -2.51 -15.42
N ALA A 62 11.57 -3.65 -15.31
CA ALA A 62 11.56 -4.71 -16.31
C ALA A 62 10.15 -5.27 -16.58
N ARG A 63 9.31 -5.34 -15.53
CA ARG A 63 7.94 -5.87 -15.59
C ARG A 63 6.87 -4.78 -15.55
N ARG A 64 7.23 -3.51 -15.75
CA ARG A 64 6.35 -2.34 -15.62
C ARG A 64 5.02 -2.44 -16.37
N SER A 65 5.05 -2.94 -17.62
CA SER A 65 3.84 -3.10 -18.43
C SER A 65 2.89 -4.16 -17.86
N ASP A 66 3.42 -5.28 -17.39
CA ASP A 66 2.64 -6.37 -16.80
C ASP A 66 2.05 -5.93 -15.45
N ILE A 67 2.85 -5.21 -14.64
CA ILE A 67 2.43 -4.66 -13.34
C ILE A 67 1.28 -3.67 -13.51
N VAL A 68 1.41 -2.76 -14.48
CA VAL A 68 0.35 -1.77 -14.78
C VAL A 68 -0.90 -2.46 -15.33
N ALA A 69 -0.75 -3.46 -16.21
CA ALA A 69 -1.88 -4.24 -16.73
C ALA A 69 -2.62 -4.99 -15.59
N ALA A 70 -1.88 -5.60 -14.66
CA ALA A 70 -2.44 -6.33 -13.52
C ALA A 70 -3.22 -5.43 -12.54
N ALA A 71 -2.95 -4.12 -12.51
CA ALA A 71 -3.74 -3.16 -11.75
C ALA A 71 -5.20 -3.10 -12.23
N GLY A 72 -5.48 -3.54 -13.47
CA GLY A 72 -6.82 -3.59 -14.03
C GLY A 72 -7.48 -2.21 -14.12
N ALA A 73 -6.69 -1.16 -14.34
CA ALA A 73 -7.19 0.17 -14.63
C ALA A 73 -7.86 0.18 -16.01
N LYS A 74 -9.06 0.73 -16.09
CA LYS A 74 -9.86 0.82 -17.32
C LYS A 74 -9.87 2.24 -17.85
N ALA A 75 -10.17 2.39 -19.14
CA ALA A 75 -10.39 3.69 -19.75
C ALA A 75 -11.39 4.55 -18.94
N GLY A 76 -11.06 5.80 -18.71
CA GLY A 76 -11.87 6.74 -17.94
C GLY A 76 -11.69 6.70 -16.43
N MET A 77 -10.96 5.72 -15.87
CA MET A 77 -10.66 5.66 -14.43
C MET A 77 -9.66 6.74 -13.99
N THR A 78 -9.71 7.08 -12.71
CA THR A 78 -8.68 7.87 -12.04
C THR A 78 -7.74 6.94 -11.27
N VAL A 79 -6.45 7.00 -11.57
CA VAL A 79 -5.38 6.29 -10.85
C VAL A 79 -4.49 7.31 -10.14
N ALA A 80 -4.21 7.08 -8.86
CA ALA A 80 -3.21 7.84 -8.13
C ALA A 80 -1.96 6.97 -7.92
N ASP A 81 -0.79 7.50 -8.28
CA ASP A 81 0.52 6.85 -8.06
C ASP A 81 1.19 7.56 -6.88
N VAL A 82 1.29 6.88 -5.73
CA VAL A 82 1.83 7.43 -4.48
C VAL A 82 3.28 7.00 -4.30
N GLY A 83 4.16 7.99 -4.14
CA GLY A 83 5.61 7.80 -4.21
C GLY A 83 6.07 7.65 -5.65
N ALA A 84 5.55 8.50 -6.54
CA ALA A 84 5.71 8.35 -7.98
C ALA A 84 7.17 8.47 -8.47
N GLY A 85 8.09 9.06 -7.68
CA GLY A 85 9.50 9.18 -8.00
C GLY A 85 9.75 9.87 -9.34
N THR A 86 10.29 9.13 -10.33
CA THR A 86 10.51 9.66 -11.69
C THR A 86 9.25 9.69 -12.55
N GLY A 87 8.12 9.16 -12.05
CA GLY A 87 6.84 9.17 -12.73
C GLY A 87 6.65 8.10 -13.81
N PHE A 88 7.58 7.15 -13.96
CA PHE A 88 7.48 6.16 -15.05
C PHE A 88 6.21 5.29 -14.98
N MET A 89 5.75 4.92 -13.76
CA MET A 89 4.48 4.19 -13.61
C MET A 89 3.29 5.10 -13.90
N ALA A 90 3.31 6.34 -13.40
CA ALA A 90 2.26 7.32 -13.67
C ALA A 90 2.07 7.57 -15.19
N MET A 91 3.15 7.65 -15.95
CA MET A 91 3.10 7.79 -17.42
C MET A 91 2.44 6.58 -18.10
N LEU A 92 2.73 5.36 -17.63
CA LEU A 92 2.10 4.14 -18.15
C LEU A 92 0.61 4.07 -17.79
N PHE A 93 0.24 4.43 -16.57
CA PHE A 93 -1.17 4.52 -16.18
C PHE A 93 -1.92 5.57 -17.00
N ALA A 94 -1.31 6.74 -17.28
CA ALA A 94 -1.93 7.77 -18.09
C ALA A 94 -2.29 7.28 -19.50
N LYS A 95 -1.40 6.48 -20.10
CA LYS A 95 -1.65 5.81 -21.38
C LYS A 95 -2.78 4.77 -21.26
N GLN A 96 -2.81 3.97 -20.18
CA GLN A 96 -3.79 2.91 -19.99
C GLN A 96 -5.20 3.43 -19.75
N VAL A 97 -5.37 4.47 -18.93
CA VAL A 97 -6.70 5.04 -18.67
C VAL A 97 -7.21 5.92 -19.81
N GLY A 98 -6.34 6.29 -20.74
CA GLY A 98 -6.68 7.06 -21.94
C GLY A 98 -7.09 8.51 -21.66
N PRO A 99 -7.47 9.25 -22.70
CA PRO A 99 -7.68 10.72 -22.61
C PRO A 99 -8.86 11.12 -21.71
N ASN A 100 -9.82 10.23 -21.50
CA ASN A 100 -10.97 10.46 -20.62
C ASN A 100 -10.71 10.02 -19.17
N GLY A 101 -9.59 9.36 -18.90
CA GLY A 101 -9.13 9.01 -17.55
C GLY A 101 -8.22 10.07 -16.99
N ARG A 102 -7.81 9.87 -15.74
CA ARG A 102 -6.93 10.80 -15.04
C ARG A 102 -5.86 10.05 -14.25
N VAL A 103 -4.64 10.61 -14.21
CA VAL A 103 -3.60 10.15 -13.28
C VAL A 103 -3.19 11.29 -12.37
N ILE A 104 -2.99 10.98 -11.09
CA ILE A 104 -2.47 11.91 -10.08
C ILE A 104 -1.18 11.29 -9.54
N ALA A 105 -0.04 11.85 -9.93
CA ALA A 105 1.26 11.44 -9.40
C ALA A 105 1.55 12.22 -8.11
N ALA A 106 1.61 11.52 -6.99
CA ALA A 106 1.85 12.09 -5.67
C ALA A 106 3.22 11.68 -5.15
N ASP A 107 3.99 12.63 -4.67
CA ASP A 107 5.29 12.38 -4.03
C ASP A 107 5.56 13.39 -2.92
N ILE A 108 6.37 13.03 -1.92
CA ILE A 108 6.80 13.96 -0.85
C ILE A 108 7.91 14.90 -1.35
N SER A 109 8.61 14.50 -2.39
CA SER A 109 9.72 15.22 -3.00
C SER A 109 9.20 16.26 -4.00
N LYS A 110 9.34 17.55 -3.66
CA LYS A 110 9.00 18.64 -4.60
C LYS A 110 9.77 18.57 -5.91
N PRO A 111 11.10 18.26 -5.93
CA PRO A 111 11.84 18.04 -7.16
C PRO A 111 11.28 16.94 -8.06
N PHE A 112 10.87 15.78 -7.50
CA PHE A 112 10.23 14.74 -8.30
C PHE A 112 8.89 15.21 -8.88
N VAL A 113 8.04 15.84 -8.06
CA VAL A 113 6.74 16.36 -8.52
C VAL A 113 6.90 17.34 -9.68
N ALA A 114 7.88 18.25 -9.60
CA ALA A 114 8.19 19.19 -10.68
C ALA A 114 8.72 18.45 -11.93
N ALA A 115 9.62 17.49 -11.76
CA ALA A 115 10.19 16.71 -12.87
C ALA A 115 9.12 15.88 -13.59
N ILE A 116 8.17 15.28 -12.86
CA ILE A 116 7.04 14.54 -13.45
C ILE A 116 6.17 15.49 -14.29
N ALA A 117 5.85 16.69 -13.77
CA ALA A 117 5.04 17.67 -14.49
C ALA A 117 5.72 18.09 -15.80
N GLU A 118 7.02 18.38 -15.77
CA GLU A 118 7.80 18.71 -16.97
C GLU A 118 7.88 17.53 -17.95
N ARG A 119 8.07 16.31 -17.45
CA ARG A 119 8.04 15.09 -18.27
C ARG A 119 6.69 14.93 -18.98
N ALA A 120 5.59 15.02 -18.25
CA ALA A 120 4.24 14.92 -18.80
C ALA A 120 3.99 15.97 -19.89
N LYS A 121 4.39 17.21 -19.65
CA LYS A 121 4.30 18.30 -20.65
C LYS A 121 5.13 17.99 -21.88
N LYS A 122 6.39 17.58 -21.72
CA LYS A 122 7.30 17.25 -22.82
C LYS A 122 6.80 16.09 -23.67
N GLU A 123 6.19 15.06 -23.03
CA GLU A 123 5.66 13.88 -23.70
C GLU A 123 4.20 14.05 -24.16
N GLY A 124 3.58 15.23 -23.95
CA GLY A 124 2.21 15.52 -24.38
C GLY A 124 1.12 14.77 -23.61
N VAL A 125 1.40 14.36 -22.36
CA VAL A 125 0.47 13.61 -21.52
C VAL A 125 -0.42 14.58 -20.75
N ALA A 126 -1.58 14.92 -21.31
CA ALA A 126 -2.48 15.94 -20.77
C ALA A 126 -3.34 15.47 -19.58
N ASN A 127 -3.51 14.15 -19.41
CA ASN A 127 -4.36 13.55 -18.38
C ASN A 127 -3.60 13.17 -17.10
N LEU A 128 -2.35 13.65 -16.94
CA LEU A 128 -1.53 13.48 -15.74
C LEU A 128 -1.38 14.81 -15.01
N THR A 129 -1.63 14.80 -13.71
CA THR A 129 -1.40 15.92 -12.79
C THR A 129 -0.51 15.46 -11.64
N THR A 130 0.14 16.41 -10.98
CA THR A 130 1.06 16.10 -9.87
C THR A 130 0.61 16.77 -8.58
N VAL A 131 0.97 16.19 -7.43
CA VAL A 131 0.68 16.77 -6.11
C VAL A 131 1.84 16.46 -5.15
N VAL A 132 2.17 17.44 -4.31
CA VAL A 132 3.14 17.25 -3.22
C VAL A 132 2.40 16.74 -1.99
N GLY A 133 2.81 15.57 -1.50
CA GLY A 133 2.36 15.00 -0.24
C GLY A 133 3.26 15.36 0.95
N THR A 134 2.97 14.75 2.08
CA THR A 134 3.78 14.80 3.31
C THR A 134 3.93 13.38 3.86
N GLN A 135 4.61 13.21 4.99
CA GLN A 135 4.73 11.91 5.66
C GLN A 135 3.40 11.38 6.24
N THR A 136 2.37 12.21 6.33
CA THR A 136 1.05 11.83 6.87
C THR A 136 -0.08 11.94 5.84
N GLU A 137 0.11 12.73 4.80
CA GLU A 137 -0.93 13.09 3.83
C GLU A 137 -0.41 12.92 2.42
N THR A 138 -1.12 12.14 1.61
CA THR A 138 -0.77 11.95 0.19
C THR A 138 -1.02 13.18 -0.68
N GLY A 139 -1.78 14.17 -0.18
CA GLY A 139 -2.21 15.34 -0.95
C GLY A 139 -3.33 15.05 -1.95
N LEU A 140 -3.81 13.82 -2.00
CA LEU A 140 -4.90 13.43 -2.90
C LEU A 140 -6.25 13.94 -2.40
N PRO A 141 -7.14 14.44 -3.28
CA PRO A 141 -8.50 14.79 -2.89
C PRO A 141 -9.29 13.57 -2.39
N ALA A 142 -10.24 13.79 -1.47
CA ALA A 142 -11.12 12.74 -1.00
C ALA A 142 -11.97 12.16 -2.14
N ASP A 143 -12.26 10.85 -2.08
CA ASP A 143 -13.11 10.10 -3.01
C ASP A 143 -12.81 10.36 -4.51
N SER A 144 -11.51 10.61 -4.82
CA SER A 144 -11.07 11.01 -6.16
C SER A 144 -10.54 9.85 -7.01
N ALA A 145 -9.97 8.81 -6.39
CA ALA A 145 -9.28 7.74 -7.09
C ALA A 145 -10.07 6.43 -7.12
N ASP A 146 -10.12 5.78 -8.28
CA ASP A 146 -10.61 4.40 -8.42
C ASP A 146 -9.53 3.40 -7.96
N ILE A 147 -8.26 3.77 -8.18
CA ILE A 147 -7.08 3.00 -7.78
C ILE A 147 -6.06 3.96 -7.15
N VAL A 148 -5.54 3.60 -5.98
CA VAL A 148 -4.28 4.14 -5.47
C VAL A 148 -3.24 3.05 -5.60
N PHE A 149 -2.14 3.36 -6.27
CA PHE A 149 -1.03 2.46 -6.55
C PHE A 149 0.23 2.97 -5.84
N THR A 150 1.05 2.04 -5.35
CA THR A 150 2.39 2.33 -4.83
C THR A 150 3.34 1.19 -5.17
N SER A 151 4.57 1.51 -5.60
CA SER A 151 5.58 0.50 -5.95
C SER A 151 6.94 0.85 -5.39
N ASP A 152 7.55 -0.08 -4.63
CA ASP A 152 8.83 0.10 -3.90
C ASP A 152 8.85 1.37 -3.03
N VAL A 153 7.72 1.66 -2.36
CA VAL A 153 7.51 2.88 -1.57
C VAL A 153 6.86 2.61 -0.22
N TYR A 154 6.03 1.57 -0.07
CA TYR A 154 5.34 1.30 1.19
C TYR A 154 6.33 1.16 2.36
N HIS A 155 7.48 0.55 2.13
CA HIS A 155 8.53 0.43 3.14
C HIS A 155 9.16 1.78 3.55
N HIS A 156 8.90 2.87 2.81
CA HIS A 156 9.30 4.23 3.12
C HIS A 156 8.28 5.01 3.99
N PHE A 157 7.09 4.48 4.24
CA PHE A 157 6.08 5.17 5.06
C PHE A 157 6.57 5.34 6.50
N GLU A 158 6.84 6.58 6.91
CA GLU A 158 7.24 6.93 8.27
C GLU A 158 6.06 6.91 9.24
N GLN A 159 4.89 7.37 8.77
CA GLN A 159 3.66 7.48 9.54
C GLN A 159 2.57 6.57 8.93
N VAL A 160 2.80 5.26 9.00
CA VAL A 160 2.00 4.24 8.29
C VAL A 160 0.49 4.42 8.46
N ALA A 161 0.03 4.55 9.72
CA ALA A 161 -1.40 4.67 10.01
C ALA A 161 -2.01 5.95 9.39
N ALA A 162 -1.30 7.09 9.47
CA ALA A 162 -1.76 8.35 8.91
C ALA A 162 -1.76 8.31 7.38
N THR A 163 -0.69 7.78 6.76
CA THR A 163 -0.60 7.62 5.31
C THR A 163 -1.70 6.70 4.78
N LEU A 164 -1.96 5.56 5.44
CA LEU A 164 -3.04 4.65 5.07
C LEU A 164 -4.43 5.29 5.22
N ALA A 165 -4.65 6.10 6.27
CA ALA A 165 -5.88 6.86 6.45
C ALA A 165 -6.08 7.88 5.32
N SER A 166 -5.00 8.56 4.89
CA SER A 166 -5.02 9.48 3.75
C SER A 166 -5.34 8.75 2.44
N ILE A 167 -4.71 7.59 2.19
CA ILE A 167 -4.99 6.74 1.02
C ILE A 167 -6.47 6.29 1.03
N LYS A 168 -6.95 5.81 2.18
CA LYS A 168 -8.34 5.37 2.32
C LYS A 168 -9.33 6.50 2.02
N ARG A 169 -9.07 7.70 2.49
CA ARG A 169 -9.90 8.87 2.21
C ARG A 169 -9.90 9.25 0.73
N ALA A 170 -8.76 9.13 0.04
CA ALA A 170 -8.61 9.46 -1.37
C ALA A 170 -9.32 8.48 -2.31
N LEU A 171 -9.44 7.21 -1.91
CA LEU A 171 -10.13 6.19 -2.71
C LEU A 171 -11.64 6.43 -2.69
N LYS A 172 -12.29 6.21 -3.81
CA LYS A 172 -13.76 6.08 -3.90
C LYS A 172 -14.24 4.86 -3.11
N PRO A 173 -15.51 4.80 -2.66
CA PRO A 173 -16.08 3.56 -2.11
C PRO A 173 -15.88 2.39 -3.07
N GLY A 174 -15.37 1.25 -2.56
CA GLY A 174 -15.00 0.09 -3.38
C GLY A 174 -13.74 0.27 -4.23
N GLY A 175 -13.06 1.41 -4.11
CA GLY A 175 -11.78 1.67 -4.76
C GLY A 175 -10.67 0.75 -4.23
N ARG A 176 -9.60 0.59 -5.00
CA ARG A 176 -8.55 -0.37 -4.72
C ARG A 176 -7.24 0.32 -4.34
N PHE A 177 -6.61 -0.17 -3.28
CA PHE A 177 -5.24 0.15 -2.93
C PHE A 177 -4.34 -0.99 -3.38
N ILE A 178 -3.33 -0.70 -4.17
CA ILE A 178 -2.39 -1.68 -4.73
C ILE A 178 -1.00 -1.40 -4.19
N VAL A 179 -0.40 -2.43 -3.60
CA VAL A 179 0.97 -2.39 -3.07
C VAL A 179 1.81 -3.39 -3.83
N VAL A 180 2.86 -2.90 -4.49
CA VAL A 180 3.93 -3.71 -5.06
C VAL A 180 5.20 -3.34 -4.33
N ASP A 181 5.78 -4.27 -3.55
CA ASP A 181 6.96 -3.95 -2.73
C ASP A 181 7.85 -5.18 -2.57
N PHE A 182 9.02 -5.00 -2.00
CA PHE A 182 10.04 -6.04 -1.90
C PHE A 182 9.63 -7.19 -0.98
N GLU A 183 9.84 -8.42 -1.44
CA GLU A 183 9.85 -9.58 -0.56
C GLU A 183 11.02 -9.47 0.43
N ARG A 184 10.70 -9.52 1.73
CA ARG A 184 11.69 -9.46 2.83
C ARG A 184 11.68 -10.78 3.58
N ILE A 185 12.44 -11.76 3.05
CA ILE A 185 12.46 -13.12 3.57
C ILE A 185 13.89 -13.42 4.08
N PRO A 186 14.09 -13.59 5.40
CA PRO A 186 15.40 -13.96 5.97
C PRO A 186 15.96 -15.21 5.30
N GLY A 187 17.24 -15.16 4.93
CA GLY A 187 17.93 -16.25 4.26
C GLY A 187 17.61 -16.41 2.75
N VAL A 188 16.70 -15.62 2.20
CA VAL A 188 16.32 -15.62 0.78
C VAL A 188 16.58 -14.27 0.12
N SER A 189 16.03 -13.21 0.70
CA SER A 189 16.21 -11.85 0.17
C SER A 189 17.64 -11.37 0.36
N PRO A 190 18.19 -10.55 -0.57
CA PRO A 190 19.51 -9.95 -0.44
C PRO A 190 19.67 -9.14 0.84
N GLN A 191 20.87 -9.10 1.40
CA GLN A 191 21.12 -8.43 2.69
C GLN A 191 20.75 -6.95 2.66
N ASN A 192 21.02 -6.24 1.56
CA ASN A 192 20.63 -4.84 1.39
C ASN A 192 19.10 -4.64 1.43
N THR A 193 18.33 -5.62 0.94
CA THR A 193 16.85 -5.59 1.07
C THR A 193 16.43 -5.80 2.52
N LEU A 194 17.06 -6.75 3.23
CA LEU A 194 16.77 -7.02 4.64
C LEU A 194 17.10 -5.82 5.54
N ASP A 195 18.14 -5.06 5.21
CA ASP A 195 18.56 -3.88 5.97
C ASP A 195 17.71 -2.64 5.66
N HIS A 196 17.18 -2.55 4.43
CA HIS A 196 16.47 -1.37 3.94
C HIS A 196 14.96 -1.46 4.13
N VAL A 197 14.37 -2.61 3.86
CA VAL A 197 12.91 -2.81 3.90
C VAL A 197 12.47 -3.10 5.33
N ARG A 198 11.70 -2.20 5.94
CA ARG A 198 11.28 -2.30 7.36
C ARG A 198 10.35 -3.47 7.67
N ALA A 199 9.51 -3.87 6.71
CA ALA A 199 8.43 -4.83 6.93
C ALA A 199 8.28 -5.78 5.74
N GLY A 200 8.09 -7.06 6.00
CA GLY A 200 7.74 -8.05 5.00
C GLY A 200 6.26 -8.01 4.65
N LYS A 201 5.86 -8.77 3.65
CA LYS A 201 4.52 -8.84 3.09
C LYS A 201 3.43 -9.06 4.13
N GLU A 202 3.63 -9.98 5.06
CA GLU A 202 2.67 -10.33 6.10
C GLU A 202 2.36 -9.13 7.00
N THR A 203 3.39 -8.41 7.43
CA THR A 203 3.24 -7.19 8.23
C THR A 203 2.49 -6.11 7.45
N VAL A 204 2.79 -5.94 6.17
CA VAL A 204 2.08 -4.99 5.30
C VAL A 204 0.60 -5.35 5.19
N ILE A 205 0.27 -6.64 5.04
CA ILE A 205 -1.13 -7.10 5.04
C ILE A 205 -1.82 -6.72 6.35
N GLU A 206 -1.21 -7.03 7.50
CA GLU A 206 -1.77 -6.71 8.82
C GLU A 206 -2.01 -5.22 9.01
N GLU A 207 -1.05 -4.37 8.63
CA GLU A 207 -1.14 -2.91 8.73
C GLU A 207 -2.29 -2.34 7.88
N VAL A 208 -2.43 -2.82 6.64
CA VAL A 208 -3.46 -2.34 5.72
C VAL A 208 -4.85 -2.83 6.14
N LEU A 209 -4.96 -4.08 6.64
CA LEU A 209 -6.22 -4.58 7.22
C LEU A 209 -6.62 -3.78 8.46
N ALA A 210 -5.66 -3.47 9.35
CA ALA A 210 -5.90 -2.66 10.54
C ALA A 210 -6.38 -1.22 10.21
N ALA A 211 -5.97 -0.68 9.05
CA ALA A 211 -6.46 0.59 8.52
C ALA A 211 -7.88 0.51 7.93
N GLY A 212 -8.53 -0.66 7.98
CA GLY A 212 -9.91 -0.88 7.55
C GLY A 212 -10.05 -1.09 6.04
N PHE A 213 -9.08 -1.72 5.42
CA PHE A 213 -9.18 -2.29 4.08
C PHE A 213 -9.48 -3.79 4.17
N ARG A 214 -9.85 -4.38 3.05
CA ARG A 214 -9.95 -5.83 2.87
C ARG A 214 -8.91 -6.29 1.85
N LEU A 215 -8.14 -7.30 2.16
CA LEU A 215 -7.29 -7.97 1.16
C LEU A 215 -8.19 -8.66 0.14
N ARG A 216 -8.07 -8.28 -1.12
CA ARG A 216 -8.84 -8.84 -2.22
C ARG A 216 -8.08 -9.96 -2.91
N GLU A 217 -6.80 -9.75 -3.20
CA GLU A 217 -6.00 -10.67 -3.99
C GLU A 217 -4.50 -10.43 -3.79
N GLU A 218 -3.71 -11.50 -3.87
CA GLU A 218 -2.27 -11.47 -4.13
C GLU A 218 -2.03 -11.97 -5.56
N ILE A 219 -1.45 -11.12 -6.42
CA ILE A 219 -1.18 -11.46 -7.82
C ILE A 219 0.11 -12.26 -7.92
N LYS A 220 -0.02 -13.59 -7.97
CA LYS A 220 1.12 -14.51 -8.15
C LYS A 220 1.42 -14.83 -9.61
N SER A 221 0.45 -14.61 -10.52
CA SER A 221 0.56 -14.91 -11.95
C SER A 221 1.67 -14.13 -12.66
N LEU A 222 2.07 -12.97 -12.12
CA LEU A 222 3.21 -12.23 -12.64
C LEU A 222 4.56 -12.90 -12.37
N ASN A 223 4.61 -13.85 -11.43
CA ASN A 223 5.82 -14.59 -11.06
C ASN A 223 7.01 -13.66 -10.78
N LEU A 224 6.75 -12.59 -10.01
CA LEU A 224 7.77 -11.66 -9.55
C LEU A 224 8.76 -12.41 -8.63
N LYS A 225 10.03 -12.07 -8.72
CA LYS A 225 11.12 -12.76 -7.99
C LYS A 225 11.54 -12.02 -6.74
N THR A 226 11.50 -10.69 -6.79
CA THR A 226 11.97 -9.83 -5.71
C THR A 226 10.86 -9.02 -5.06
N ASN A 227 9.68 -8.98 -5.68
CA ASN A 227 8.56 -8.18 -5.22
C ASN A 227 7.29 -9.03 -5.08
N TYR A 228 6.41 -8.62 -4.16
CA TYR A 228 5.03 -9.10 -4.09
C TYR A 228 4.08 -8.07 -4.70
N TYR A 229 2.85 -8.49 -5.01
CA TYR A 229 1.79 -7.65 -5.56
C TYR A 229 0.48 -7.91 -4.81
N LEU A 230 0.01 -6.95 -4.04
CA LEU A 230 -1.20 -7.06 -3.23
C LEU A 230 -2.26 -6.07 -3.69
N ILE A 231 -3.51 -6.52 -3.76
CA ILE A 231 -4.67 -5.69 -4.04
C ILE A 231 -5.58 -5.68 -2.82
N PHE A 232 -5.80 -4.50 -2.27
CA PHE A 232 -6.76 -4.25 -1.20
C PHE A 232 -7.95 -3.45 -1.73
N GLU A 233 -9.08 -3.56 -1.06
CA GLU A 233 -10.30 -2.83 -1.36
C GLU A 233 -10.70 -1.95 -0.17
N ARG A 234 -11.08 -0.70 -0.45
CA ARG A 234 -11.67 0.20 0.54
C ARG A 234 -13.07 -0.30 0.89
N LEU A 235 -13.31 -0.60 2.18
CA LEU A 235 -14.61 -0.91 2.73
C LEU A 235 -15.41 0.37 3.01
#